data_f32e2876668f7d66859bf56754bf2cf2
#
_entry.id   f32e2876668f7d66859bf56754bf2cf2
#
_cell.length_a   1.000
_cell.length_b   1.000
_cell.length_c   1.000
_cell.angle_alpha   90.00
_cell.angle_beta   90.00
_cell.angle_gamma   90.00
#
_symmetry.space_group_name_H-M   'P 1'
#
loop_
_entity.id
_entity.type
_entity.pdbx_description
1 polymer ?
#
loop_
_entity_poly.entity_id
_entity_poly.type
_entity_poly.pdbx_seq_one_letter_code
_entity_poly.pdbx_strand_id
1 'polypeptide(L)'
;MNTKILLNERPHGEPNLGNFKTVKEDIRTPNDGEVLLKTIYMSLDPYMRGRMNDAKSYAKPVEIGEVMEAGALSQVIESKSKLFKPGDFVEGRTGWQDNPTVDEKKLRLIDPEMAPLSTSIGVLGMPGTTAYVGMHNFCLLYTSPSPRDRG
;
A
#
# COMPACT_ATOMS: atom_id res chain seq x y z
N MET A 1 8.68 -17.71 7.41
CA MET A 1 8.87 -17.54 5.93
C MET A 1 8.08 -16.31 5.49
N ASN A 2 8.61 -15.55 4.53
CA ASN A 2 7.92 -14.42 3.89
C ASN A 2 7.41 -14.86 2.52
N THR A 3 6.12 -14.78 2.29
CA THR A 3 5.50 -15.03 0.98
C THR A 3 5.43 -13.71 0.22
N LYS A 4 5.94 -13.71 -1.01
CA LYS A 4 5.95 -12.54 -1.91
C LYS A 4 5.23 -12.88 -3.21
N ILE A 5 4.57 -11.88 -3.78
CA ILE A 5 3.99 -11.98 -5.13
C ILE A 5 4.77 -11.03 -6.04
N LEU A 6 5.45 -11.60 -7.01
CA LEU A 6 6.28 -10.89 -7.97
C LEU A 6 5.51 -10.70 -9.28
N LEU A 7 5.83 -9.63 -10.02
CA LEU A 7 5.43 -9.52 -11.41
C LEU A 7 6.27 -10.51 -12.23
N ASN A 8 5.63 -11.52 -12.81
CA ASN A 8 6.28 -12.56 -13.62
C ASN A 8 6.33 -12.19 -15.10
N GLU A 9 5.25 -11.59 -15.58
CA GLU A 9 5.07 -11.21 -16.97
C GLU A 9 4.17 -9.99 -17.06
N ARG A 10 4.40 -9.10 -18.03
CA ARG A 10 3.56 -7.93 -18.25
C ARG A 10 2.23 -8.34 -18.89
N PRO A 11 1.08 -7.99 -18.28
CA PRO A 11 -0.22 -8.38 -18.82
C PRO A 11 -0.55 -7.60 -20.10
N HIS A 12 -1.07 -8.31 -21.09
CA HIS A 12 -1.72 -7.75 -22.27
C HIS A 12 -3.23 -7.74 -22.02
N GLY A 13 -3.82 -6.55 -21.82
CA GLY A 13 -5.22 -6.43 -21.44
C GLY A 13 -5.43 -6.65 -19.93
N GLU A 14 -6.39 -7.49 -19.58
CA GLU A 14 -6.71 -7.81 -18.18
C GLU A 14 -5.66 -8.76 -17.58
N PRO A 15 -5.16 -8.50 -16.35
CA PRO A 15 -4.20 -9.39 -15.69
C PRO A 15 -4.81 -10.75 -15.37
N ASN A 16 -3.99 -11.79 -15.46
CA ASN A 16 -4.34 -13.16 -15.09
C ASN A 16 -3.29 -13.74 -14.13
N LEU A 17 -3.55 -14.92 -13.58
CA LEU A 17 -2.66 -15.55 -12.59
C LEU A 17 -1.25 -15.83 -13.13
N GLY A 18 -1.07 -16.05 -14.43
CA GLY A 18 0.23 -16.27 -15.07
C GLY A 18 1.14 -15.04 -15.03
N ASN A 19 0.57 -13.84 -14.91
CA ASN A 19 1.34 -12.61 -14.79
C ASN A 19 2.03 -12.46 -13.43
N PHE A 20 1.73 -13.33 -12.47
CA PHE A 20 2.26 -13.28 -11.10
C PHE A 20 2.98 -14.56 -10.73
N LYS A 21 4.01 -14.43 -9.91
CA LYS A 21 4.75 -15.56 -9.35
C LYS A 21 4.81 -15.44 -7.83
N THR A 22 4.29 -16.46 -7.14
CA THR A 22 4.43 -16.56 -5.69
C THR A 22 5.78 -17.16 -5.33
N VAL A 23 6.54 -16.46 -4.46
CA VAL A 23 7.84 -16.90 -3.96
C VAL A 23 7.80 -16.91 -2.44
N LYS A 24 8.43 -17.91 -1.82
CA LYS A 24 8.62 -18.02 -0.37
C LYS A 24 10.10 -17.91 -0.05
N GLU A 25 10.44 -17.02 0.86
CA GLU A 25 11.81 -16.78 1.32
C GLU A 25 11.88 -16.86 2.83
N ASP A 26 13.08 -17.04 3.36
CA ASP A 26 13.29 -16.92 4.81
C ASP A 26 13.10 -15.48 5.25
N ILE A 27 12.55 -15.31 6.46
CA ILE A 27 12.38 -13.99 7.05
C ILE A 27 13.77 -13.41 7.36
N ARG A 28 14.01 -12.20 6.86
CA ARG A 28 15.25 -11.48 7.13
C ARG A 28 15.17 -10.79 8.50
N THR A 29 16.14 -11.03 9.36
CA THR A 29 16.29 -10.26 10.60
C THR A 29 16.50 -8.78 10.30
N PRO A 30 15.81 -7.86 11.03
CA PRO A 30 16.01 -6.43 10.85
C PRO A 30 17.45 -5.99 11.16
N ASN A 31 17.99 -5.05 10.38
CA ASN A 31 19.18 -4.28 10.70
C ASN A 31 18.82 -3.03 11.52
N ASP A 32 19.80 -2.26 11.96
CA ASP A 32 19.58 -1.01 12.69
C ASP A 32 18.74 -0.03 11.85
N GLY A 33 17.66 0.50 12.44
CA GLY A 33 16.69 1.35 11.78
C GLY A 33 15.63 0.60 10.94
N GLU A 34 15.61 -0.74 10.99
CA GLU A 34 14.61 -1.55 10.30
C GLU A 34 13.66 -2.24 11.29
N VAL A 35 12.51 -2.62 10.78
CA VAL A 35 11.49 -3.40 11.49
C VAL A 35 11.02 -4.57 10.63
N LEU A 36 10.76 -5.71 11.28
CA LEU A 36 10.05 -6.84 10.70
C LEU A 36 8.57 -6.67 10.94
N LEU A 37 7.78 -6.79 9.90
CA LEU A 37 6.35 -6.56 9.90
C LEU A 37 5.59 -7.87 9.62
N LYS A 38 4.34 -7.91 10.08
CA LYS A 38 3.32 -8.84 9.62
C LYS A 38 2.20 -8.03 8.95
N THR A 39 2.00 -8.21 7.68
CA THR A 39 0.92 -7.57 6.93
C THR A 39 -0.44 -8.08 7.43
N ILE A 40 -1.34 -7.14 7.78
CA ILE A 40 -2.70 -7.43 8.23
C ILE A 40 -3.70 -7.13 7.11
N TYR A 41 -3.57 -5.98 6.49
CA TYR A 41 -4.37 -5.54 5.36
C TYR A 41 -3.47 -4.99 4.27
N MET A 42 -3.82 -5.25 3.04
CA MET A 42 -3.15 -4.73 1.85
C MET A 42 -4.18 -4.09 0.94
N SER A 43 -3.88 -2.89 0.44
CA SER A 43 -4.73 -2.22 -0.53
C SER A 43 -4.50 -2.79 -1.93
N LEU A 44 -5.58 -2.95 -2.69
CA LEU A 44 -5.56 -3.28 -4.11
C LEU A 44 -6.16 -2.11 -4.88
N ASP A 45 -5.30 -1.34 -5.52
CA ASP A 45 -5.68 -0.08 -6.16
C ASP A 45 -5.52 -0.13 -7.68
N PRO A 46 -6.37 0.57 -8.45
CA PRO A 46 -6.32 0.56 -9.93
C PRO A 46 -4.97 0.99 -10.51
N TYR A 47 -4.22 1.88 -9.83
CA TYR A 47 -2.92 2.33 -10.33
C TYR A 47 -1.90 1.19 -10.49
N MET A 48 -2.04 0.10 -9.73
CA MET A 48 -1.16 -1.06 -9.79
C MET A 48 -1.16 -1.70 -11.18
N ARG A 49 -2.32 -1.66 -11.89
CA ARG A 49 -2.38 -2.13 -13.27
C ARG A 49 -1.46 -1.31 -14.19
N GLY A 50 -1.44 0.01 -14.02
CA GLY A 50 -0.52 0.90 -14.75
C GLY A 50 0.95 0.60 -14.46
N ARG A 51 1.27 0.20 -13.21
CA ARG A 51 2.63 -0.17 -12.80
C ARG A 51 3.16 -1.45 -13.45
N MET A 52 2.29 -2.30 -13.96
CA MET A 52 2.69 -3.51 -14.69
C MET A 52 3.10 -3.22 -16.14
N ASN A 53 2.82 -2.04 -16.66
CA ASN A 53 3.18 -1.65 -18.02
C ASN A 53 4.59 -1.06 -18.07
N ASP A 54 5.33 -1.39 -19.12
CA ASP A 54 6.60 -0.74 -19.44
C ASP A 54 6.33 0.52 -20.28
N ALA A 55 5.82 1.55 -19.62
CA ALA A 55 5.46 2.81 -20.26
C ALA A 55 5.85 3.99 -19.38
N LYS A 56 6.16 5.12 -20.00
CA LYS A 56 6.43 6.37 -19.28
C LYS A 56 5.18 6.79 -18.50
N SER A 57 5.33 6.96 -17.21
CA SER A 57 4.27 7.35 -16.29
C SER A 57 4.84 8.30 -15.23
N TYR A 58 3.97 8.79 -14.32
CA TYR A 58 4.38 9.63 -13.20
C TYR A 58 5.29 8.93 -12.20
N ALA A 59 5.44 7.61 -12.28
CA ALA A 59 6.35 6.86 -11.46
C ALA A 59 6.85 5.59 -12.19
N LYS A 60 8.00 5.07 -11.73
CA LYS A 60 8.69 3.92 -12.33
C LYS A 60 7.80 2.67 -12.33
N PRO A 61 7.71 1.91 -13.45
CA PRO A 61 7.01 0.64 -13.47
C PRO A 61 7.67 -0.38 -12.53
N VAL A 62 6.90 -1.41 -12.13
CA VAL A 62 7.44 -2.59 -11.48
C VAL A 62 8.21 -3.40 -12.53
N GLU A 63 9.43 -3.79 -12.19
CA GLU A 63 10.23 -4.64 -13.08
C GLU A 63 9.80 -6.11 -12.97
N ILE A 64 10.01 -6.88 -14.03
CA ILE A 64 9.75 -8.32 -14.00
C ILE A 64 10.68 -8.96 -12.96
N GLY A 65 10.12 -9.75 -12.07
CA GLY A 65 10.81 -10.36 -10.93
C GLY A 65 10.82 -9.51 -9.66
N GLU A 66 10.35 -8.25 -9.69
CA GLU A 66 10.17 -7.45 -8.49
C GLU A 66 8.81 -7.71 -7.81
N VAL A 67 8.75 -7.43 -6.49
CA VAL A 67 7.51 -7.52 -5.71
C VAL A 67 6.52 -6.48 -6.19
N MET A 68 5.27 -6.89 -6.39
CA MET A 68 4.19 -5.97 -6.72
C MET A 68 4.02 -4.91 -5.64
N GLU A 69 3.82 -3.66 -6.05
CA GLU A 69 3.60 -2.54 -5.13
C GLU A 69 2.23 -2.63 -4.44
N ALA A 70 2.20 -2.30 -3.16
CA ALA A 70 0.97 -2.02 -2.43
C ALA A 70 1.23 -1.17 -1.20
N GLY A 71 0.27 -0.35 -0.84
CA GLY A 71 0.13 0.16 0.53
C GLY A 71 -0.40 -0.95 1.43
N ALA A 72 0.18 -1.09 2.62
CA ALA A 72 -0.28 -2.07 3.57
C ALA A 72 -0.27 -1.54 5.00
N LEU A 73 -1.23 -2.01 5.78
CA LEU A 73 -1.24 -1.90 7.23
C LEU A 73 -0.63 -3.17 7.81
N SER A 74 0.33 -3.02 8.67
CA SER A 74 1.08 -4.12 9.26
C SER A 74 1.27 -3.94 10.76
N GLN A 75 1.51 -5.03 11.46
CA GLN A 75 1.95 -5.02 12.85
C GLN A 75 3.46 -5.26 12.92
N VAL A 76 4.16 -4.51 13.76
CA VAL A 76 5.58 -4.71 14.05
C VAL A 76 5.76 -5.98 14.88
N ILE A 77 6.55 -6.93 14.38
CA ILE A 77 6.86 -8.21 15.06
C ILE A 77 8.21 -8.12 15.76
N GLU A 78 9.22 -7.59 15.08
CA GLU A 78 10.56 -7.36 15.61
C GLU A 78 11.05 -5.98 15.19
N SER A 79 11.79 -5.31 16.06
CA SER A 79 12.25 -3.94 15.80
C SER A 79 13.68 -3.73 16.23
N LYS A 80 14.47 -3.12 15.34
CA LYS A 80 15.72 -2.41 15.64
C LYS A 80 15.61 -0.92 15.31
N SER A 81 14.39 -0.42 15.33
CA SER A 81 14.03 0.99 15.15
C SER A 81 14.03 1.72 16.48
N LYS A 82 14.30 3.03 16.42
CA LYS A 82 14.08 3.94 17.56
C LYS A 82 12.66 4.52 17.59
N LEU A 83 11.90 4.37 16.49
CA LEU A 83 10.58 4.98 16.31
C LEU A 83 9.44 3.99 16.60
N PHE A 84 9.66 2.69 16.39
CA PHE A 84 8.63 1.67 16.51
C PHE A 84 9.06 0.53 17.41
N LYS A 85 8.12 -0.04 18.14
CA LYS A 85 8.31 -1.21 19.01
C LYS A 85 7.43 -2.37 18.56
N PRO A 86 7.77 -3.64 18.93
CA PRO A 86 6.90 -4.78 18.71
C PRO A 86 5.48 -4.53 19.25
N GLY A 87 4.48 -4.87 18.45
CA GLY A 87 3.06 -4.65 18.75
C GLY A 87 2.47 -3.38 18.11
N ASP A 88 3.30 -2.39 17.73
CA ASP A 88 2.82 -1.18 17.05
C ASP A 88 2.19 -1.52 15.70
N PHE A 89 1.18 -0.73 15.30
CA PHE A 89 0.60 -0.80 13.97
C PHE A 89 1.18 0.31 13.10
N VAL A 90 1.58 -0.06 11.89
CA VAL A 90 2.23 0.85 10.95
C VAL A 90 1.66 0.69 9.56
N GLU A 91 1.62 1.79 8.82
CA GLU A 91 1.26 1.81 7.40
C GLU A 91 2.47 2.21 6.58
N GLY A 92 2.64 1.56 5.43
CA GLY A 92 3.67 1.90 4.46
C GLY A 92 3.52 1.14 3.15
N ARG A 93 4.36 1.50 2.17
CA ARG A 93 4.43 0.78 0.89
C ARG A 93 5.33 -0.42 1.02
N THR A 94 4.78 -1.54 1.47
CA THR A 94 5.52 -2.77 1.71
C THR A 94 5.39 -3.79 0.59
N GLY A 95 4.50 -3.55 -0.36
CA GLY A 95 4.27 -4.44 -1.51
C GLY A 95 3.46 -5.69 -1.14
N TRP A 96 3.27 -6.56 -2.13
CA TRP A 96 2.50 -7.79 -1.99
C TRP A 96 3.33 -8.86 -1.28
N GLN A 97 3.40 -8.77 0.03
CA GLN A 97 4.13 -9.73 0.87
C GLN A 97 3.56 -9.78 2.28
N ASP A 98 3.74 -10.92 2.97
CA ASP A 98 3.16 -11.16 4.29
C ASP A 98 4.07 -10.74 5.45
N ASN A 99 5.40 -10.89 5.33
CA ASN A 99 6.34 -10.56 6.41
C ASN A 99 7.54 -9.72 5.90
N PRO A 100 7.31 -8.44 5.48
CA PRO A 100 8.39 -7.59 5.00
C PRO A 100 9.28 -7.06 6.13
N THR A 101 10.59 -6.93 5.86
CA THR A 101 11.52 -6.14 6.67
C THR A 101 11.78 -4.82 5.98
N VAL A 102 11.51 -3.69 6.67
CA VAL A 102 11.41 -2.36 6.07
C VAL A 102 12.14 -1.32 6.92
N ASP A 103 12.74 -0.31 6.26
CA ASP A 103 13.31 0.87 6.91
C ASP A 103 12.22 1.69 7.61
N GLU A 104 12.47 2.09 8.87
CA GLU A 104 11.54 2.87 9.70
C GLU A 104 11.04 4.16 9.02
N LYS A 105 11.88 4.80 8.19
CA LYS A 105 11.54 6.06 7.51
C LYS A 105 10.43 5.92 6.46
N LYS A 106 10.12 4.70 6.04
CA LYS A 106 9.07 4.39 5.06
C LYS A 106 7.72 4.10 5.69
N LEU A 107 7.64 4.20 7.01
CA LEU A 107 6.49 3.78 7.78
C LEU A 107 5.88 4.95 8.56
N ARG A 108 4.56 4.87 8.74
CA ARG A 108 3.77 5.78 9.56
C ARG A 108 3.09 4.99 10.68
N LEU A 109 3.21 5.47 11.92
CA LEU A 109 2.50 4.90 13.07
C LEU A 109 0.98 5.08 12.90
N ILE A 110 0.23 4.06 13.24
CA ILE A 110 -1.24 4.07 13.26
C ILE A 110 -1.70 3.82 14.67
N ASP A 111 -2.55 4.73 15.17
CA ASP A 111 -3.19 4.58 16.48
C ASP A 111 -4.48 3.74 16.31
N PRO A 112 -4.55 2.53 16.90
CA PRO A 112 -5.70 1.67 16.80
C PRO A 112 -6.94 2.19 17.57
N GLU A 113 -6.75 3.15 18.49
CA GLU A 113 -7.84 3.72 19.29
C GLU A 113 -8.59 4.85 18.53
N MET A 114 -7.94 5.48 17.55
CA MET A 114 -8.55 6.56 16.78
C MET A 114 -9.64 6.08 15.82
N ALA A 115 -9.44 4.94 15.16
CA ALA A 115 -10.37 4.38 14.18
C ALA A 115 -10.04 2.91 13.89
N PRO A 116 -10.98 2.13 13.29
CA PRO A 116 -10.69 0.79 12.82
C PRO A 116 -9.45 0.77 11.92
N LEU A 117 -8.53 -0.16 12.18
CA LEU A 117 -7.22 -0.21 11.52
C LEU A 117 -7.29 -0.19 9.99
N SER A 118 -8.27 -0.88 9.39
CA SER A 118 -8.46 -0.94 7.94
C SER A 118 -8.73 0.43 7.30
N THR A 119 -9.20 1.41 8.07
CA THR A 119 -9.46 2.77 7.55
C THR A 119 -8.19 3.50 7.15
N SER A 120 -7.02 3.13 7.73
CA SER A 120 -5.73 3.77 7.44
C SER A 120 -5.28 3.60 5.99
N ILE A 121 -5.63 2.49 5.35
CA ILE A 121 -5.38 2.24 3.92
C ILE A 121 -6.61 2.51 3.03
N GLY A 122 -7.72 2.93 3.61
CA GLY A 122 -8.98 3.29 2.95
C GLY A 122 -9.31 4.77 3.10
N VAL A 123 -10.41 5.06 3.82
CA VAL A 123 -10.96 6.42 3.95
C VAL A 123 -10.03 7.41 4.65
N LEU A 124 -9.18 6.97 5.56
CA LEU A 124 -8.16 7.79 6.24
C LEU A 124 -6.77 7.68 5.58
N GLY A 125 -6.66 6.96 4.48
CA GLY A 125 -5.44 6.77 3.70
C GLY A 125 -5.49 7.46 2.33
N MET A 126 -4.74 6.90 1.37
CA MET A 126 -4.63 7.44 0.01
C MET A 126 -5.98 7.55 -0.72
N PRO A 127 -6.89 6.56 -0.70
CA PRO A 127 -8.18 6.66 -1.37
C PRO A 127 -9.05 7.81 -0.83
N GLY A 128 -9.11 7.96 0.50
CA GLY A 128 -9.86 9.06 1.12
C GLY A 128 -9.25 10.42 0.84
N THR A 129 -7.93 10.55 0.90
CA THR A 129 -7.22 11.79 0.53
C THR A 129 -7.48 12.15 -0.94
N THR A 130 -7.45 11.17 -1.84
CA THR A 130 -7.74 11.38 -3.27
C THR A 130 -9.17 11.84 -3.48
N ALA A 131 -10.13 11.21 -2.81
CA ALA A 131 -11.53 11.63 -2.86
C ALA A 131 -11.73 13.06 -2.31
N TYR A 132 -11.14 13.35 -1.15
CA TYR A 132 -11.21 14.68 -0.53
C TYR A 132 -10.66 15.77 -1.47
N VAL A 133 -9.46 15.58 -2.01
CA VAL A 133 -8.84 16.52 -2.95
C VAL A 133 -9.69 16.67 -4.20
N GLY A 134 -10.18 15.57 -4.78
CA GLY A 134 -11.05 15.60 -5.94
C GLY A 134 -12.32 16.39 -5.70
N MET A 135 -13.00 16.15 -4.59
CA MET A 135 -14.24 16.82 -4.25
C MET A 135 -14.05 18.30 -3.92
N HIS A 136 -13.01 18.65 -3.16
CA HIS A 136 -12.75 20.03 -2.76
C HIS A 136 -12.15 20.89 -3.85
N ASN A 137 -11.17 20.37 -4.60
CA ASN A 137 -10.37 21.19 -5.50
C ASN A 137 -10.85 21.15 -6.95
N PHE A 138 -11.53 20.07 -7.35
CA PHE A 138 -11.91 19.87 -8.75
C PHE A 138 -13.42 19.81 -8.98
N CYS A 139 -14.18 19.22 -8.07
CA CYS A 139 -15.62 19.06 -8.27
C CYS A 139 -16.45 20.28 -7.81
N LEU A 140 -15.83 21.27 -7.16
CA LEU A 140 -16.48 22.51 -6.70
C LEU A 140 -17.86 22.25 -6.04
N LEU A 141 -17.93 21.29 -5.12
CA LEU A 141 -19.18 20.87 -4.48
C LEU A 141 -20.00 22.03 -3.88
N TYR A 142 -19.32 23.08 -3.43
CA TYR A 142 -19.97 24.29 -2.90
C TYR A 142 -20.55 25.22 -3.97
N THR A 143 -20.20 25.01 -5.24
CA THR A 143 -20.69 25.86 -6.36
C THR A 143 -21.62 25.09 -7.30
N SER A 144 -21.72 23.77 -7.15
CA SER A 144 -22.66 22.96 -7.93
C SER A 144 -24.04 23.00 -7.24
N PRO A 145 -25.08 23.51 -7.89
CA PRO A 145 -26.43 23.48 -7.30
C PRO A 145 -26.85 22.02 -7.06
N SER A 146 -27.35 21.76 -5.86
CA SER A 146 -27.94 20.47 -5.53
C SER A 146 -29.06 20.13 -6.50
N PRO A 147 -29.27 18.86 -6.88
CA PRO A 147 -30.46 18.47 -7.65
C PRO A 147 -31.78 18.92 -7.02
N ARG A 148 -31.80 19.19 -5.70
CA ARG A 148 -32.94 19.76 -4.98
C ARG A 148 -33.14 21.25 -5.23
N ASP A 149 -32.12 21.97 -5.66
CA ASP A 149 -32.18 23.41 -5.91
C ASP A 149 -32.57 23.72 -7.37
N ARG A 150 -32.92 22.71 -8.16
CA ARG A 150 -33.43 22.79 -9.53
C ARG A 150 -34.95 22.64 -9.57
N GLY A 151 -35.64 23.23 -8.59
CA GLY A 151 -37.09 23.34 -8.58
C GLY A 151 -37.59 24.42 -9.52
#